data_9e9e9ab7640f661a0605b22c00ce99eb
#
_entry.id   9e9e9ab7640f661a0605b22c00ce99eb
#
_cell.length_a   1.000
_cell.length_b   1.000
_cell.length_c   1.000
_cell.angle_alpha   90.00
_cell.angle_beta   90.00
_cell.angle_gamma   90.00
#
_symmetry.space_group_name_H-M   'P 1'
#
loop_
_entity.id
_entity.type
_entity.pdbx_description
1 polymer ?
#
loop_
_entity_poly.entity_id
_entity_poly.type
_entity_poly.pdbx_seq_one_letter_code
_entity_poly.pdbx_strand_id
1 'polypeptide(L)'
;MKGFNKALTEFPKVKLLASQPANYQRLQALQVTENLLQSYPKIDGILAANDAMGMGAIEALEGANRKALVVSINATKEGVDAVKAGKLLATGDYNGYLQGCVGTMAAIRYLRKLPVPKEVVFPAMVIDSTNYKGHDLADTQRSCPKWEEVVKQ
;
A
#
# COMPACT_ATOMS: atom_id res chain seq x y z
N MET A 1 -10.58 0.85 -2.75
CA MET A 1 -11.78 1.52 -2.16
C MET A 1 -12.74 0.57 -1.45
N LYS A 2 -13.16 -0.58 -2.03
CA LYS A 2 -14.10 -1.51 -1.35
C LYS A 2 -13.64 -1.93 0.06
N GLY A 3 -12.35 -2.26 0.25
CA GLY A 3 -11.80 -2.65 1.55
C GLY A 3 -11.83 -1.51 2.57
N PHE A 4 -11.47 -0.29 2.20
CA PHE A 4 -11.58 0.88 3.08
C PHE A 4 -13.03 1.13 3.51
N ASN A 5 -13.97 1.10 2.56
CA ASN A 5 -15.38 1.30 2.88
C ASN A 5 -15.90 0.21 3.83
N LYS A 6 -15.51 -1.06 3.63
CA LYS A 6 -15.86 -2.14 4.54
C LYS A 6 -15.31 -1.88 5.95
N ALA A 7 -14.02 -1.54 6.07
CA ALA A 7 -13.41 -1.24 7.36
C ALA A 7 -14.13 -0.06 8.05
N LEU A 8 -14.49 1.00 7.33
CA LEU A 8 -15.22 2.14 7.89
C LEU A 8 -16.59 1.74 8.47
N THR A 9 -17.27 0.73 7.91
CA THR A 9 -18.54 0.22 8.50
C THR A 9 -18.33 -0.49 9.84
N GLU A 10 -17.15 -1.06 10.05
CA GLU A 10 -16.78 -1.76 11.30
C GLU A 10 -16.36 -0.78 12.41
N PHE A 11 -16.03 0.46 12.05
CA PHE A 11 -15.58 1.52 12.96
C PHE A 11 -16.47 2.77 12.90
N PRO A 12 -17.69 2.73 13.45
CA PRO A 12 -18.68 3.79 13.28
C PRO A 12 -18.28 5.14 13.89
N LYS A 13 -17.25 5.18 14.73
CA LYS A 13 -16.68 6.42 15.26
C LYS A 13 -15.78 7.15 14.26
N VAL A 14 -15.34 6.46 13.19
CA VAL A 14 -14.54 7.05 12.12
C VAL A 14 -15.48 7.67 11.09
N LYS A 15 -15.40 8.99 10.92
CA LYS A 15 -16.23 9.73 9.99
C LYS A 15 -15.46 9.99 8.69
N LEU A 16 -15.96 9.49 7.57
CA LEU A 16 -15.44 9.82 6.25
C LEU A 16 -15.84 11.26 5.89
N LEU A 17 -14.86 12.15 5.77
CA LEU A 17 -15.07 13.55 5.40
C LEU A 17 -15.20 13.73 3.89
N ALA A 18 -14.30 13.09 3.13
CA ALA A 18 -14.26 13.17 1.67
C ALA A 18 -13.61 11.92 1.07
N SER A 19 -13.89 11.67 -0.21
CA SER A 19 -13.20 10.66 -1.01
C SER A 19 -12.97 11.24 -2.41
N GLN A 20 -11.72 11.46 -2.78
CA GLN A 20 -11.32 12.11 -4.02
C GLN A 20 -10.35 11.25 -4.82
N PRO A 21 -10.46 11.16 -6.14
CA PRO A 21 -9.50 10.47 -6.98
C PRO A 21 -8.20 11.30 -7.11
N ALA A 22 -7.05 10.61 -7.11
CA ALA A 22 -5.76 11.20 -7.46
C ALA A 22 -4.98 10.27 -8.40
N ASN A 23 -5.67 9.38 -9.12
CA ASN A 23 -5.19 8.56 -10.25
C ASN A 23 -3.86 7.85 -9.99
N TYR A 24 -3.62 7.41 -8.76
CA TYR A 24 -2.37 6.76 -8.30
C TYR A 24 -1.11 7.62 -8.46
N GLN A 25 -1.25 8.96 -8.57
CA GLN A 25 -0.17 9.88 -8.83
C GLN A 25 0.13 10.77 -7.61
N ARG A 26 1.43 10.91 -7.28
CA ARG A 26 1.93 11.70 -6.15
C ARG A 26 1.50 13.17 -6.23
N LEU A 27 1.75 13.82 -7.36
CA LEU A 27 1.44 15.25 -7.54
C LEU A 27 -0.07 15.52 -7.44
N GLN A 28 -0.89 14.65 -8.02
CA GLN A 28 -2.34 14.80 -7.91
C GLN A 28 -2.82 14.58 -6.46
N ALA A 29 -2.24 13.63 -5.74
CA ALA A 29 -2.57 13.41 -4.34
C ALA A 29 -2.16 14.59 -3.45
N LEU A 30 -1.02 15.21 -3.72
CA LEU A 30 -0.59 16.45 -3.06
C LEU A 30 -1.64 17.53 -3.27
N GLN A 31 -2.00 17.87 -4.52
CA GLN A 31 -2.99 18.90 -4.85
C GLN A 31 -4.37 18.63 -4.22
N VAL A 32 -4.83 17.38 -4.31
CA VAL A 32 -6.11 16.97 -3.68
C VAL A 32 -6.04 17.16 -2.17
N THR A 33 -4.94 16.79 -1.54
CA THR A 33 -4.78 16.92 -0.09
C THR A 33 -4.73 18.39 0.33
N GLU A 34 -4.01 19.25 -0.40
CA GLU A 34 -4.00 20.69 -0.15
C GLU A 34 -5.43 21.28 -0.20
N ASN A 35 -6.23 20.93 -1.20
CA ASN A 35 -7.63 21.36 -1.30
C ASN A 35 -8.50 20.85 -0.12
N LEU A 36 -8.27 19.61 0.30
CA LEU A 36 -8.96 19.05 1.46
C LEU A 36 -8.57 19.76 2.76
N LEU A 37 -7.28 20.11 2.92
CA LEU A 37 -6.79 20.84 4.07
C LEU A 37 -7.35 22.26 4.18
N GLN A 38 -7.66 22.90 3.04
CA GLN A 38 -8.37 24.19 2.99
C GLN A 38 -9.87 24.02 3.35
N SER A 39 -10.49 22.94 2.90
CA SER A 39 -11.92 22.71 3.08
C SER A 39 -12.29 22.19 4.48
N TYR A 40 -11.37 21.47 5.13
CA TYR A 40 -11.61 20.82 6.41
C TYR A 40 -10.60 21.31 7.46
N PRO A 41 -11.05 22.05 8.48
CA PRO A 41 -10.15 22.56 9.52
C PRO A 41 -9.50 21.44 10.35
N LYS A 42 -10.12 20.26 10.41
CA LYS A 42 -9.58 19.10 11.10
C LYS A 42 -9.69 17.84 10.23
N ILE A 43 -8.55 17.22 10.00
CA ILE A 43 -8.41 15.91 9.38
C ILE A 43 -7.52 15.08 10.30
N ASP A 44 -8.03 13.97 10.83
CA ASP A 44 -7.29 13.12 11.76
C ASP A 44 -6.51 12.02 11.01
N GLY A 45 -6.97 11.62 9.81
CA GLY A 45 -6.33 10.58 9.03
C GLY A 45 -6.61 10.65 7.54
N ILE A 46 -5.68 10.13 6.74
CA ILE A 46 -5.76 10.03 5.28
C ILE A 46 -5.48 8.57 4.88
N LEU A 47 -6.41 7.99 4.12
CA LEU A 47 -6.28 6.65 3.54
C LEU A 47 -5.88 6.81 2.07
N ALA A 48 -4.62 6.59 1.73
CA ALA A 48 -4.12 6.68 0.37
C ALA A 48 -4.18 5.31 -0.34
N ALA A 49 -4.58 5.28 -1.61
CA ALA A 49 -4.76 4.04 -2.34
C ALA A 49 -3.43 3.39 -2.79
N ASN A 50 -2.32 4.13 -2.73
CA ASN A 50 -0.96 3.61 -2.90
C ASN A 50 0.06 4.50 -2.18
N ASP A 51 1.33 4.04 -2.09
CA ASP A 51 2.39 4.77 -1.40
C ASP A 51 2.71 6.10 -2.09
N ALA A 52 2.73 6.15 -3.43
CA ALA A 52 2.98 7.41 -4.15
C ALA A 52 1.97 8.51 -3.76
N MET A 53 0.69 8.15 -3.63
CA MET A 53 -0.35 9.06 -3.14
C MET A 53 -0.16 9.38 -1.66
N GLY A 54 0.27 8.40 -0.85
CA GLY A 54 0.61 8.59 0.56
C GLY A 54 1.72 9.64 0.73
N MET A 55 2.76 9.57 -0.09
CA MET A 55 3.85 10.55 -0.09
C MET A 55 3.35 11.94 -0.47
N GLY A 56 2.51 12.06 -1.50
CA GLY A 56 1.90 13.34 -1.87
C GLY A 56 1.04 13.95 -0.75
N ALA A 57 0.28 13.11 -0.04
CA ALA A 57 -0.49 13.54 1.11
C ALA A 57 0.39 14.02 2.27
N ILE A 58 1.50 13.34 2.55
CA ILE A 58 2.48 13.74 3.57
C ILE A 58 3.10 15.09 3.21
N GLU A 59 3.52 15.29 1.95
CA GLU A 59 4.07 16.57 1.48
C GLU A 59 3.08 17.73 1.66
N ALA A 60 1.81 17.53 1.33
CA ALA A 60 0.78 18.55 1.52
C ALA A 60 0.58 18.89 3.01
N LEU A 61 0.59 17.88 3.90
CA LEU A 61 0.50 18.08 5.35
C LEU A 61 1.71 18.85 5.88
N GLU A 62 2.92 18.50 5.44
CA GLU A 62 4.15 19.18 5.82
C GLU A 62 4.14 20.64 5.34
N GLY A 63 3.77 20.89 4.08
CA GLY A 63 3.66 22.23 3.51
C GLY A 63 2.65 23.12 4.22
N ALA A 64 1.55 22.54 4.70
CA ALA A 64 0.54 23.24 5.47
C ALA A 64 0.85 23.32 6.99
N ASN A 65 1.96 22.76 7.44
CA ASN A 65 2.32 22.60 8.85
C ASN A 65 1.19 21.94 9.68
N ARG A 66 0.55 20.92 9.08
CA ARG A 66 -0.55 20.17 9.70
C ARG A 66 -0.14 18.71 9.93
N LYS A 67 -0.81 18.06 10.86
CA LYS A 67 -0.57 16.65 11.22
C LYS A 67 -1.85 15.84 11.03
N ALA A 68 -1.73 14.71 10.39
CA ALA A 68 -2.74 13.66 10.31
C ALA A 68 -2.03 12.30 10.19
N LEU A 69 -2.70 11.23 10.57
CA LEU A 69 -2.21 9.88 10.35
C LEU A 69 -2.37 9.53 8.87
N VAL A 70 -1.31 9.06 8.22
CA VAL A 70 -1.39 8.62 6.81
C VAL A 70 -1.14 7.13 6.74
N VAL A 71 -2.00 6.41 6.03
CA VAL A 71 -1.80 5.01 5.68
C VAL A 71 -1.93 4.82 4.18
N SER A 72 -1.19 3.87 3.64
CA SER A 72 -1.16 3.59 2.20
C SER A 72 -1.12 2.09 1.89
N ILE A 73 -0.90 1.76 0.64
CA ILE A 73 -0.80 0.39 0.14
C ILE A 73 0.36 0.33 -0.85
N ASN A 74 1.07 -0.73 -0.89
CA ASN A 74 2.06 -1.30 -1.80
C ASN A 74 3.32 -1.78 -1.09
N ALA A 75 3.66 -1.21 0.08
CA ALA A 75 4.92 -1.46 0.78
C ALA A 75 6.15 -1.31 -0.16
N THR A 76 6.14 -0.23 -0.95
CA THR A 76 7.31 0.14 -1.76
C THR A 76 8.48 0.50 -0.84
N LYS A 77 9.70 0.50 -1.37
CA LYS A 77 10.87 0.93 -0.59
C LYS A 77 10.66 2.32 0.03
N GLU A 78 10.10 3.27 -0.73
CA GLU A 78 9.79 4.62 -0.23
C GLU A 78 8.73 4.60 0.87
N GLY A 79 7.68 3.77 0.72
CA GLY A 79 6.63 3.60 1.73
C GLY A 79 7.19 3.02 3.03
N VAL A 80 8.04 1.99 2.95
CA VAL A 80 8.70 1.40 4.12
C VAL A 80 9.65 2.40 4.78
N ASP A 81 10.42 3.18 4.00
CA ASP A 81 11.28 4.24 4.52
C ASP A 81 10.46 5.33 5.25
N ALA A 82 9.29 5.68 4.74
CA ALA A 82 8.39 6.64 5.39
C ALA A 82 7.81 6.10 6.70
N VAL A 83 7.49 4.79 6.77
CA VAL A 83 7.10 4.13 8.03
C VAL A 83 8.26 4.18 9.04
N LYS A 84 9.46 3.84 8.61
CA LYS A 84 10.69 3.90 9.43
C LYS A 84 10.95 5.31 9.97
N ALA A 85 10.68 6.33 9.15
CA ALA A 85 10.84 7.75 9.52
C ALA A 85 9.67 8.28 10.38
N GLY A 86 8.62 7.49 10.64
CA GLY A 86 7.42 7.92 11.37
C GLY A 86 6.51 8.88 10.61
N LYS A 87 6.72 9.06 9.31
CA LYS A 87 5.91 9.92 8.43
C LYS A 87 4.65 9.22 7.93
N LEU A 88 4.74 7.91 7.71
CA LEU A 88 3.63 7.03 7.36
C LEU A 88 3.32 6.11 8.53
N LEU A 89 2.06 6.00 8.92
CA LEU A 89 1.66 5.13 10.04
C LEU A 89 1.84 3.65 9.66
N ALA A 90 1.38 3.29 8.47
CA ALA A 90 1.47 1.93 7.95
C ALA A 90 1.27 1.89 6.43
N THR A 91 1.75 0.83 5.79
CA THR A 91 1.43 0.49 4.40
C THR A 91 1.01 -0.96 4.29
N GLY A 92 0.01 -1.25 3.45
CA GLY A 92 -0.43 -2.61 3.18
C GLY A 92 0.47 -3.26 2.12
N ASP A 93 1.12 -4.37 2.46
CA ASP A 93 1.87 -5.19 1.52
C ASP A 93 0.98 -6.31 0.97
N TYR A 94 0.75 -6.32 -0.34
CA TYR A 94 0.14 -7.44 -1.07
C TYR A 94 1.18 -8.31 -1.76
N ASN A 95 2.46 -8.10 -1.44
CA ASN A 95 3.61 -8.84 -1.94
C ASN A 95 3.71 -8.87 -3.48
N GLY A 96 3.75 -7.68 -4.07
CA GLY A 96 3.82 -7.52 -5.53
C GLY A 96 5.03 -8.22 -6.17
N TYR A 97 6.18 -8.28 -5.47
CA TYR A 97 7.34 -9.03 -5.91
C TYR A 97 7.05 -10.53 -6.06
N LEU A 98 6.44 -11.15 -5.05
CA LEU A 98 6.06 -12.55 -5.08
C LEU A 98 5.02 -12.83 -6.18
N GLN A 99 4.06 -11.92 -6.37
CA GLN A 99 3.10 -12.02 -7.47
C GLN A 99 3.79 -12.03 -8.83
N GLY A 100 4.79 -11.18 -9.05
CA GLY A 100 5.62 -11.18 -10.26
C GLY A 100 6.36 -12.50 -10.46
N CYS A 101 7.00 -13.01 -9.41
CA CYS A 101 7.68 -14.31 -9.43
C CYS A 101 6.73 -15.46 -9.82
N VAL A 102 5.62 -15.57 -9.11
CA VAL A 102 4.66 -16.67 -9.32
C VAL A 102 3.94 -16.54 -10.66
N GLY A 103 3.58 -15.32 -11.07
CA GLY A 103 3.00 -15.08 -12.38
C GLY A 103 3.92 -15.51 -13.54
N THR A 104 5.22 -15.17 -13.44
CA THR A 104 6.23 -15.60 -14.43
C THR A 104 6.39 -17.11 -14.44
N MET A 105 6.51 -17.74 -13.26
CA MET A 105 6.59 -19.20 -13.15
C MET A 105 5.35 -19.89 -13.72
N ALA A 106 4.15 -19.36 -13.43
CA ALA A 106 2.90 -19.87 -13.96
C ALA A 106 2.86 -19.80 -15.48
N ALA A 107 3.29 -18.68 -16.08
CA ALA A 107 3.38 -18.52 -17.52
C ALA A 107 4.34 -19.56 -18.16
N ILE A 108 5.53 -19.74 -17.59
CA ILE A 108 6.50 -20.76 -18.06
C ILE A 108 5.93 -22.15 -17.95
N ARG A 109 5.26 -22.50 -16.84
CA ARG A 109 4.62 -23.81 -16.65
C ARG A 109 3.51 -24.04 -17.67
N TYR A 110 2.66 -23.03 -17.90
CA TYR A 110 1.60 -23.11 -18.91
C TYR A 110 2.15 -23.38 -20.32
N LEU A 111 3.18 -22.66 -20.72
CA LEU A 111 3.83 -22.86 -22.02
C LEU A 111 4.46 -24.28 -22.15
N ARG A 112 4.91 -24.84 -21.03
CA ARG A 112 5.44 -26.22 -20.95
C ARG A 112 4.37 -27.29 -20.76
N LYS A 113 3.07 -26.92 -20.80
CA LYS A 113 1.93 -27.81 -20.56
C LYS A 113 1.96 -28.51 -19.19
N LEU A 114 2.59 -27.89 -18.20
CA LEU A 114 2.59 -28.36 -16.81
C LEU A 114 1.36 -27.80 -16.08
N PRO A 115 0.87 -28.48 -15.03
CA PRO A 115 -0.27 -28.00 -14.25
C PRO A 115 -0.04 -26.61 -13.66
N VAL A 116 -1.06 -25.75 -13.79
CA VAL A 116 -1.12 -24.42 -13.17
C VAL A 116 -2.51 -24.30 -12.52
N PRO A 117 -2.60 -23.91 -11.23
CA PRO A 117 -3.89 -23.71 -10.57
C PRO A 117 -4.63 -22.52 -11.18
N LYS A 118 -5.95 -22.50 -11.07
CA LYS A 118 -6.79 -21.38 -11.56
C LYS A 118 -6.56 -20.11 -10.78
N GLU A 119 -6.18 -20.22 -9.52
CA GLU A 119 -6.04 -19.11 -8.59
C GLU A 119 -4.91 -19.39 -7.59
N VAL A 120 -4.12 -18.36 -7.30
CA VAL A 120 -3.13 -18.35 -6.22
C VAL A 120 -3.37 -17.08 -5.41
N VAL A 121 -3.76 -17.24 -4.15
CA VAL A 121 -4.05 -16.13 -3.25
C VAL A 121 -2.88 -15.93 -2.29
N PHE A 122 -2.36 -14.71 -2.23
CA PHE A 122 -1.32 -14.32 -1.27
C PHE A 122 -1.94 -13.55 -0.11
N PRO A 123 -1.49 -13.79 1.12
CA PRO A 123 -1.92 -13.00 2.26
C PRO A 123 -1.39 -11.57 2.12
N ALA A 124 -2.25 -10.59 2.40
CA ALA A 124 -1.83 -9.22 2.58
C ALA A 124 -1.32 -9.02 4.02
N MET A 125 -0.28 -8.20 4.17
CA MET A 125 0.29 -7.85 5.46
C MET A 125 0.24 -6.34 5.69
N VAL A 126 0.16 -5.92 6.95
CA VAL A 126 0.33 -4.52 7.33
C VAL A 126 1.77 -4.32 7.79
N ILE A 127 2.47 -3.39 7.16
CA ILE A 127 3.82 -2.98 7.52
C ILE A 127 3.72 -1.68 8.32
N ASP A 128 4.22 -1.71 9.54
CA ASP A 128 4.22 -0.59 10.46
C ASP A 128 5.56 -0.47 11.22
N SER A 129 5.62 0.40 12.22
CA SER A 129 6.81 0.65 13.03
C SER A 129 7.33 -0.59 13.77
N THR A 130 6.53 -1.63 13.96
CA THR A 130 6.89 -2.82 14.72
C THR A 130 7.57 -3.88 13.87
N ASN A 131 7.28 -3.91 12.54
CA ASN A 131 7.71 -5.01 11.66
C ASN A 131 8.44 -4.56 10.37
N TYR A 132 8.57 -3.26 10.09
CA TYR A 132 9.20 -2.76 8.85
C TYR A 132 10.60 -3.31 8.58
N LYS A 133 11.37 -3.68 9.62
CA LYS A 133 12.75 -4.18 9.46
C LYS A 133 12.83 -5.43 8.58
N GLY A 134 11.82 -6.29 8.61
CA GLY A 134 11.74 -7.47 7.75
C GLY A 134 11.42 -7.15 6.28
N HIS A 135 11.00 -5.93 5.99
CA HIS A 135 10.57 -5.46 4.67
C HIS A 135 11.50 -4.37 4.08
N ASP A 136 12.50 -3.91 4.85
CA ASP A 136 13.52 -2.92 4.44
C ASP A 136 14.63 -3.60 3.60
N LEU A 137 14.22 -4.31 2.53
CA LEU A 137 15.11 -5.01 1.62
C LEU A 137 15.08 -4.36 0.24
N ALA A 138 16.26 -4.12 -0.34
CA ALA A 138 16.35 -3.73 -1.73
C ALA A 138 15.84 -4.87 -2.64
N ASP A 139 15.28 -4.54 -3.81
CA ASP A 139 14.77 -5.55 -4.75
C ASP A 139 15.83 -6.57 -5.16
N THR A 140 17.10 -6.16 -5.24
CA THR A 140 18.24 -7.02 -5.53
C THR A 140 18.55 -8.05 -4.43
N GLN A 141 18.02 -7.86 -3.23
CA GLN A 141 18.17 -8.76 -2.09
C GLN A 141 17.00 -9.76 -1.96
N ARG A 142 15.97 -9.59 -2.79
CA ARG A 142 14.82 -10.48 -2.84
C ARG A 142 15.08 -11.62 -3.82
N SER A 143 14.65 -12.83 -3.49
CA SER A 143 14.70 -13.99 -4.38
C SER A 143 13.33 -14.57 -4.59
N CYS A 144 13.08 -15.07 -5.80
CA CYS A 144 11.86 -15.81 -6.06
C CYS A 144 11.91 -17.17 -5.33
N PRO A 145 10.86 -17.54 -4.60
CA PRO A 145 10.76 -18.86 -4.01
C PRO A 145 10.58 -19.93 -5.08
N LYS A 146 10.72 -21.21 -4.71
CA LYS A 146 10.35 -22.31 -5.59
C LYS A 146 8.84 -22.38 -5.75
N TRP A 147 8.38 -22.89 -6.88
CA TRP A 147 6.95 -23.04 -7.18
C TRP A 147 6.21 -23.84 -6.10
N GLU A 148 6.81 -24.95 -5.68
CA GLU A 148 6.24 -25.89 -4.70
C GLU A 148 6.13 -25.31 -3.29
N GLU A 149 6.88 -24.25 -3.00
CA GLU A 149 6.85 -23.55 -1.71
C GLU A 149 5.66 -22.59 -1.60
N VAL A 150 5.18 -22.08 -2.74
CA VAL A 150 4.17 -21.01 -2.79
C VAL A 150 2.82 -21.52 -3.25
N VAL A 151 2.81 -22.49 -4.15
CA VAL A 151 1.60 -23.06 -4.72
C VAL A 151 1.37 -24.43 -4.10
N LYS A 152 0.58 -24.44 -3.02
CA LYS A 152 0.08 -25.70 -2.44
C LYS A 152 -0.89 -26.32 -3.45
N GLN A 153 -0.62 -27.55 -3.85
CA GLN A 153 -1.50 -28.33 -4.71
C GLN A 153 -2.75 -28.77 -3.97
#